data_01256ea3617d4dfaaaf1af18cf3e0c42
#
_entry.id   01256ea3617d4dfaaaf1af18cf3e0c42
#
_cell.length_a   1.000
_cell.length_b   1.000
_cell.length_c   1.000
_cell.angle_alpha   90.00
_cell.angle_beta   90.00
_cell.angle_gamma   90.00
#
_symmetry.space_group_name_H-M   'P 1'
#
loop_
_entity.id
_entity.type
_entity.pdbx_description
1 polymer ?
#
loop_
_entity_poly.entity_id
_entity_poly.type
_entity_poly.pdbx_seq_one_letter_code
_entity_poly.pdbx_strand_id
1 'polypeptide(L)'
;YEKGNKSIVTGNAIYGRRVEKDSLFMSADTLFYDQPDSIRTFIKAFRHVKIYKTDLQGVCDSLTYLLHDSLMTMYNSPILWTNNGQVTAKLIKVTSGQSRIKYFELLNNAIVIQKVDSLDDKKYNQIEGKKIEGFIARDTIRKLNVIGNAEIIYYVKQKKNYKGVNKTACSDLTVWFNGEGVDRTTFRNKPESTVYPLKDINDEDMRLKHFSWMENKRPKKKEDI
;
A
#
# COMPACT_ATOMS: atom_id res chain seq x y z
N TYR A 1 26.05 29.13 12.53
CA TYR A 1 24.60 28.83 12.39
C TYR A 1 24.28 28.88 10.91
N GLU A 2 24.14 27.69 10.25
CA GLU A 2 23.61 27.63 8.89
C GLU A 2 22.13 28.03 8.94
N LYS A 3 21.78 29.05 8.17
CA LYS A 3 20.40 29.54 8.07
C LYS A 3 19.63 28.52 7.22
N GLY A 4 18.75 27.74 7.85
CA GLY A 4 17.95 26.74 7.14
C GLY A 4 17.04 27.39 6.08
N ASN A 5 16.82 26.68 4.98
CA ASN A 5 15.92 27.11 3.91
C ASN A 5 14.50 26.64 4.20
N LYS A 6 13.52 27.54 4.16
CA LYS A 6 12.10 27.23 4.31
C LYS A 6 11.32 27.83 3.15
N SER A 7 10.38 27.06 2.60
CA SER A 7 9.46 27.54 1.59
C SER A 7 8.05 27.00 1.85
N ILE A 8 7.06 27.83 1.54
CA ILE A 8 5.65 27.48 1.61
C ILE A 8 5.06 27.77 0.24
N VAL A 9 4.38 26.81 -0.34
CA VAL A 9 3.69 26.94 -1.63
C VAL A 9 2.23 26.55 -1.42
N THR A 10 1.32 27.40 -1.88
CA THR A 10 -0.14 27.23 -1.75
C THR A 10 -0.80 27.32 -3.12
N GLY A 11 -2.05 26.83 -3.23
CA GLY A 11 -2.83 26.90 -4.47
C GLY A 11 -2.37 25.88 -5.52
N ASN A 12 -2.77 24.62 -5.35
CA ASN A 12 -2.38 23.49 -6.21
C ASN A 12 -0.84 23.33 -6.29
N ALA A 13 -0.20 23.33 -5.15
CA ALA A 13 1.25 23.20 -5.05
C ALA A 13 1.71 21.82 -5.52
N ILE A 14 2.74 21.76 -6.35
CA ILE A 14 3.29 20.52 -6.90
C ILE A 14 4.77 20.41 -6.52
N TYR A 15 5.13 19.26 -5.97
CA TYR A 15 6.51 18.83 -5.79
C TYR A 15 6.83 17.74 -6.81
N GLY A 16 7.97 17.87 -7.50
CA GLY A 16 8.47 16.86 -8.45
C GLY A 16 9.90 16.47 -8.12
N ARG A 17 10.16 15.16 -8.11
CA ARG A 17 11.51 14.59 -7.95
C ARG A 17 11.77 13.51 -8.98
N ARG A 18 12.90 13.60 -9.67
CA ARG A 18 13.35 12.53 -10.55
C ARG A 18 13.81 11.32 -9.73
N VAL A 19 13.35 10.13 -10.11
CA VAL A 19 13.64 8.86 -9.46
C VAL A 19 14.07 7.86 -10.53
N GLU A 20 15.38 7.72 -10.74
CA GLU A 20 15.96 6.93 -11.85
C GLU A 20 15.45 7.38 -13.23
N LYS A 21 14.70 6.50 -13.91
CA LYS A 21 14.11 6.77 -15.25
C LYS A 21 12.69 7.32 -15.19
N ASP A 22 12.12 7.48 -13.98
CA ASP A 22 10.77 7.94 -13.74
C ASP A 22 10.79 9.23 -12.90
N SER A 23 9.63 9.77 -12.57
CA SER A 23 9.48 10.93 -11.68
C SER A 23 8.35 10.70 -10.71
N LEU A 24 8.61 11.03 -9.45
CA LEU A 24 7.60 11.12 -8.41
C LEU A 24 7.04 12.54 -8.39
N PHE A 25 5.74 12.67 -8.53
CA PHE A 25 5.01 13.92 -8.37
C PHE A 25 4.11 13.82 -7.14
N MET A 26 3.98 14.93 -6.43
CA MET A 26 3.09 15.10 -5.29
C MET A 26 2.41 16.45 -5.38
N SER A 27 1.09 16.47 -5.25
CA SER A 27 0.32 17.71 -5.15
C SER A 27 -0.42 17.79 -3.82
N ALA A 28 -0.71 19.02 -3.38
CA ALA A 28 -1.51 19.31 -2.20
C ALA A 28 -2.03 20.76 -2.26
N ASP A 29 -3.01 21.10 -1.41
CA ASP A 29 -3.41 22.50 -1.26
C ASP A 29 -2.26 23.36 -0.74
N THR A 30 -1.42 22.79 0.14
CA THR A 30 -0.24 23.47 0.70
C THR A 30 0.93 22.50 0.83
N LEU A 31 2.10 22.92 0.35
CA LEU A 31 3.38 22.24 0.52
C LEU A 31 4.34 23.10 1.34
N PHE A 32 4.94 22.48 2.34
CA PHE A 32 6.04 23.06 3.11
C PHE A 32 7.33 22.31 2.76
N TYR A 33 8.34 23.06 2.40
CA TYR A 33 9.71 22.58 2.31
C TYR A 33 10.50 23.18 3.48
N ASP A 34 11.18 22.36 4.25
CA ASP A 34 11.98 22.76 5.38
C ASP A 34 13.31 22.02 5.36
N GLN A 35 14.40 22.75 5.24
CA GLN A 35 15.76 22.25 5.29
C GLN A 35 16.49 22.93 6.44
N PRO A 36 16.35 22.44 7.69
CA PRO A 36 16.95 23.07 8.86
C PRO A 36 18.48 23.02 8.88
N ASP A 37 19.07 22.06 8.16
CA ASP A 37 20.53 21.88 8.02
C ASP A 37 20.86 21.22 6.67
N SER A 38 22.14 21.02 6.39
CA SER A 38 22.65 20.43 5.13
C SER A 38 22.26 18.96 4.93
N ILE A 39 21.79 18.27 5.97
CA ILE A 39 21.49 16.84 5.96
C ILE A 39 19.98 16.58 5.87
N ARG A 40 19.20 17.26 6.71
CA ARG A 40 17.77 16.99 6.88
C ARG A 40 16.92 17.85 5.96
N THR A 41 16.10 17.21 5.17
CA THR A 41 15.09 17.88 4.35
C THR A 41 13.75 17.24 4.58
N PHE A 42 12.74 18.06 4.86
CA PHE A 42 11.36 17.67 5.12
C PHE A 42 10.46 18.27 4.06
N ILE A 43 9.55 17.47 3.54
CA ILE A 43 8.39 17.95 2.79
C ILE A 43 7.16 17.57 3.59
N LYS A 44 6.28 18.55 3.82
CA LYS A 44 4.97 18.33 4.44
C LYS A 44 3.91 18.80 3.47
N ALA A 45 2.95 17.94 3.21
CA ALA A 45 1.83 18.21 2.33
C ALA A 45 0.52 18.17 3.13
N PHE A 46 -0.35 19.14 2.92
CA PHE A 46 -1.60 19.27 3.66
C PHE A 46 -2.77 19.46 2.72
N ARG A 47 -3.81 18.70 2.97
CA ARG A 47 -5.10 18.62 2.28
C ARG A 47 -5.00 18.16 0.83
N HIS A 48 -5.88 17.26 0.47
CA HIS A 48 -6.06 16.71 -0.88
C HIS A 48 -4.75 16.21 -1.50
N VAL A 49 -3.90 15.60 -0.67
CA VAL A 49 -2.60 15.11 -1.15
C VAL A 49 -2.80 14.00 -2.16
N LYS A 50 -2.20 14.16 -3.34
CA LYS A 50 -2.11 13.15 -4.37
C LYS A 50 -0.67 12.87 -4.71
N ILE A 51 -0.37 11.62 -5.00
CA ILE A 51 0.96 11.14 -5.40
C ILE A 51 0.80 10.39 -6.72
N TYR A 52 1.70 10.67 -7.64
CA TYR A 52 1.79 9.95 -8.90
C TYR A 52 3.24 9.59 -9.22
N LYS A 53 3.47 8.32 -9.50
CA LYS A 53 4.61 7.71 -10.17
C LYS A 53 4.04 6.57 -11.01
N THR A 54 4.66 6.19 -12.11
CA THR A 54 4.10 5.21 -13.07
C THR A 54 3.65 3.91 -12.42
N ASP A 55 4.39 3.39 -11.43
CA ASP A 55 4.12 2.13 -10.72
C ASP A 55 3.56 2.31 -9.30
N LEU A 56 3.35 3.56 -8.85
CA LEU A 56 2.84 3.87 -7.52
C LEU A 56 1.98 5.13 -7.55
N GLN A 57 0.74 5.02 -7.13
CA GLN A 57 -0.16 6.16 -6.97
C GLN A 57 -0.72 6.19 -5.55
N GLY A 58 -1.07 7.37 -5.07
CA GLY A 58 -1.60 7.49 -3.71
C GLY A 58 -2.43 8.73 -3.50
N VAL A 59 -3.31 8.66 -2.50
CA VAL A 59 -4.05 9.81 -1.98
C VAL A 59 -4.10 9.76 -0.47
N CYS A 60 -4.09 10.92 0.18
CA CYS A 60 -4.31 11.05 1.62
C CYS A 60 -4.72 12.49 1.95
N ASP A 61 -5.07 12.73 3.21
CA ASP A 61 -5.28 14.10 3.68
C ASP A 61 -3.97 14.84 3.87
N SER A 62 -3.02 14.23 4.56
CA SER A 62 -1.74 14.85 4.90
C SER A 62 -0.58 13.88 4.75
N LEU A 63 0.62 14.41 4.49
CA LEU A 63 1.80 13.61 4.27
C LEU A 63 3.04 14.31 4.81
N THR A 64 3.98 13.52 5.34
CA THR A 64 5.35 13.96 5.61
C THR A 64 6.34 13.08 4.84
N TYR A 65 7.35 13.69 4.23
CA TYR A 65 8.42 13.00 3.55
C TYR A 65 9.77 13.49 4.06
N LEU A 66 10.49 12.61 4.77
CA LEU A 66 11.85 12.82 5.21
C LEU A 66 12.79 12.31 4.12
N LEU A 67 13.41 13.26 3.38
CA LEU A 67 14.18 12.89 2.19
C LEU A 67 15.45 12.11 2.55
N HIS A 68 16.12 12.48 3.62
CA HIS A 68 17.34 11.82 4.08
C HIS A 68 17.09 10.34 4.41
N ASP A 69 16.03 10.06 5.16
CA ASP A 69 15.66 8.71 5.56
C ASP A 69 14.88 7.96 4.48
N SER A 70 14.52 8.67 3.41
CA SER A 70 13.61 8.17 2.36
C SER A 70 12.31 7.60 2.94
N LEU A 71 11.82 8.22 4.02
CA LEU A 71 10.63 7.82 4.77
C LEU A 71 9.47 8.73 4.45
N MET A 72 8.45 8.19 3.84
CA MET A 72 7.16 8.84 3.58
C MET A 72 6.12 8.32 4.57
N THR A 73 5.41 9.22 5.23
CA THR A 73 4.29 8.88 6.13
C THR A 73 3.04 9.59 5.65
N MET A 74 1.98 8.82 5.40
CA MET A 74 0.68 9.29 4.93
C MET A 74 -0.36 9.12 6.03
N TYR A 75 -1.15 10.15 6.26
CA TYR A 75 -2.11 10.26 7.38
C TYR A 75 -3.54 10.38 6.89
N ASN A 76 -4.48 10.01 7.79
CA ASN A 76 -5.92 10.20 7.64
C ASN A 76 -6.50 9.46 6.42
N SER A 77 -6.62 8.14 6.57
CA SER A 77 -7.21 7.24 5.57
C SER A 77 -6.49 7.24 4.22
N PRO A 78 -5.16 7.08 4.22
CA PRO A 78 -4.39 6.99 3.00
C PRO A 78 -4.76 5.75 2.18
N ILE A 79 -4.63 5.90 0.86
CA ILE A 79 -4.74 4.82 -0.11
C ILE A 79 -3.49 4.85 -0.97
N LEU A 80 -2.86 3.69 -1.15
CA LEU A 80 -1.79 3.49 -2.13
C LEU A 80 -2.19 2.40 -3.12
N TRP A 81 -1.91 2.63 -4.39
CA TRP A 81 -2.07 1.66 -5.46
C TRP A 81 -0.72 1.32 -6.09
N THR A 82 -0.55 0.06 -6.38
CA THR A 82 0.46 -0.49 -7.26
C THR A 82 -0.25 -1.13 -8.46
N ASN A 83 0.44 -1.76 -9.38
CA ASN A 83 -0.14 -2.30 -10.63
C ASN A 83 -1.58 -2.85 -10.48
N ASN A 84 -1.75 -3.97 -9.77
CA ASN A 84 -3.03 -4.65 -9.56
C ASN A 84 -3.44 -4.73 -8.08
N GLY A 85 -2.80 -3.94 -7.21
CA GLY A 85 -3.01 -3.95 -5.77
C GLY A 85 -3.37 -2.59 -5.19
N GLN A 86 -4.06 -2.61 -4.08
CA GLN A 86 -4.41 -1.45 -3.27
C GLN A 86 -4.12 -1.76 -1.81
N VAL A 87 -3.57 -0.79 -1.09
CA VAL A 87 -3.41 -0.87 0.35
C VAL A 87 -4.05 0.33 1.03
N THR A 88 -4.71 0.10 2.16
CA THR A 88 -5.28 1.17 2.99
C THR A 88 -5.03 0.90 4.47
N ALA A 89 -5.01 1.96 5.25
CA ALA A 89 -4.90 1.95 6.70
C ALA A 89 -5.31 3.31 7.26
N LYS A 90 -5.26 3.52 8.58
CA LYS A 90 -5.33 4.87 9.15
C LYS A 90 -4.02 5.66 8.97
N LEU A 91 -2.90 4.95 8.90
CA LEU A 91 -1.58 5.52 8.66
C LEU A 91 -0.75 4.53 7.85
N ILE A 92 -0.09 5.04 6.80
CA ILE A 92 0.84 4.28 5.97
C ILE A 92 2.23 4.90 6.06
N LYS A 93 3.23 4.07 6.33
CA LYS A 93 4.64 4.45 6.23
C LYS A 93 5.30 3.67 5.11
N VAL A 94 6.08 4.34 4.28
CA VAL A 94 6.83 3.74 3.18
C VAL A 94 8.28 4.14 3.30
N THR A 95 9.17 3.16 3.36
CA THR A 95 10.62 3.37 3.35
C THR A 95 11.18 2.93 2.01
N SER A 96 11.88 3.84 1.34
CA SER A 96 12.56 3.57 0.08
C SER A 96 14.07 3.42 0.31
N GLY A 97 14.76 2.82 -0.65
CA GLY A 97 16.22 2.78 -0.69
C GLY A 97 16.67 2.64 -2.13
N GLN A 98 17.65 3.44 -2.56
CA GLN A 98 18.09 3.49 -3.95
C GLN A 98 16.90 3.65 -4.93
N SER A 99 16.01 4.62 -4.62
CA SER A 99 14.83 4.96 -5.42
C SER A 99 13.72 3.90 -5.52
N ARG A 100 13.80 2.81 -4.78
CA ARG A 100 12.79 1.73 -4.76
C ARG A 100 12.24 1.53 -3.35
N ILE A 101 10.95 1.17 -3.26
CA ILE A 101 10.34 0.81 -1.99
C ILE A 101 10.98 -0.49 -1.49
N LYS A 102 11.44 -0.48 -0.23
CA LYS A 102 12.00 -1.66 0.45
C LYS A 102 11.07 -2.21 1.52
N TYR A 103 10.32 -1.33 2.17
CA TYR A 103 9.51 -1.68 3.32
C TYR A 103 8.31 -0.75 3.42
N PHE A 104 7.19 -1.28 3.91
CA PHE A 104 6.04 -0.47 4.29
C PHE A 104 5.40 -0.99 5.58
N GLU A 105 4.77 -0.08 6.30
CA GLU A 105 3.91 -0.36 7.45
C GLU A 105 2.53 0.23 7.22
N LEU A 106 1.50 -0.58 7.45
CA LEU A 106 0.11 -0.19 7.49
C LEU A 106 -0.36 -0.30 8.93
N LEU A 107 -0.85 0.79 9.50
CA LEU A 107 -1.20 0.86 10.93
C LEU A 107 -2.69 1.19 11.11
N ASN A 108 -3.37 0.39 11.89
CA ASN A 108 -4.78 0.46 12.22
C ASN A 108 -5.72 0.27 11.01
N ASN A 109 -6.56 -0.74 11.07
CA ASN A 109 -7.46 -1.17 10.00
C ASN A 109 -6.68 -1.38 8.69
N ALA A 110 -5.55 -2.06 8.81
CA ALA A 110 -4.66 -2.32 7.69
C ALA A 110 -5.25 -3.38 6.77
N ILE A 111 -5.38 -3.08 5.48
CA ILE A 111 -5.80 -4.06 4.48
C ILE A 111 -4.96 -3.94 3.21
N VAL A 112 -4.60 -5.10 2.66
CA VAL A 112 -3.98 -5.29 1.36
C VAL A 112 -4.97 -6.02 0.47
N ILE A 113 -5.27 -5.47 -0.68
CA ILE A 113 -6.21 -6.02 -1.67
C ILE A 113 -5.45 -6.17 -2.99
N GLN A 114 -5.59 -7.32 -3.63
CA GLN A 114 -5.00 -7.58 -4.94
C GLN A 114 -6.05 -8.22 -5.85
N LYS A 115 -6.24 -7.69 -7.06
CA LYS A 115 -7.03 -8.35 -8.09
C LYS A 115 -6.42 -9.71 -8.42
N VAL A 116 -7.24 -10.73 -8.45
CA VAL A 116 -6.82 -12.11 -8.79
C VAL A 116 -6.53 -12.23 -10.28
N ASP A 117 -7.37 -11.58 -11.09
CA ASP A 117 -7.22 -11.45 -12.54
C ASP A 117 -7.51 -9.99 -12.94
N SER A 118 -6.72 -9.44 -13.87
CA SER A 118 -6.93 -8.07 -14.37
C SER A 118 -8.24 -7.90 -15.15
N LEU A 119 -8.81 -8.97 -15.66
CA LEU A 119 -10.05 -8.99 -16.43
C LEU A 119 -11.29 -9.31 -15.59
N ASP A 120 -11.12 -9.73 -14.33
CA ASP A 120 -12.20 -10.08 -13.40
C ASP A 120 -12.23 -9.10 -12.22
N ASP A 121 -13.22 -8.21 -12.22
CA ASP A 121 -13.41 -7.21 -11.17
C ASP A 121 -14.15 -7.74 -9.93
N LYS A 122 -14.38 -9.05 -9.82
CA LYS A 122 -15.10 -9.65 -8.69
C LYS A 122 -14.19 -10.38 -7.72
N LYS A 123 -13.07 -10.93 -8.20
CA LYS A 123 -12.16 -11.77 -7.42
C LYS A 123 -10.96 -10.99 -6.89
N TYR A 124 -10.81 -11.00 -5.57
CA TYR A 124 -9.72 -10.30 -4.88
C TYR A 124 -9.10 -11.17 -3.80
N ASN A 125 -7.78 -11.30 -3.83
CA ASN A 125 -7.02 -11.71 -2.65
C ASN A 125 -7.00 -10.56 -1.66
N GLN A 126 -7.22 -10.86 -0.39
CA GLN A 126 -7.36 -9.86 0.66
C GLN A 126 -6.65 -10.31 1.91
N ILE A 127 -5.96 -9.41 2.56
CA ILE A 127 -5.29 -9.65 3.85
C ILE A 127 -5.55 -8.43 4.72
N GLU A 128 -6.12 -8.62 5.92
CA GLU A 128 -6.32 -7.54 6.88
C GLU A 128 -5.79 -7.85 8.27
N GLY A 129 -5.55 -6.82 9.06
CA GLY A 129 -5.13 -6.91 10.45
C GLY A 129 -5.00 -5.53 11.11
N LYS A 130 -4.62 -5.52 12.40
CA LYS A 130 -4.33 -4.26 13.09
C LYS A 130 -3.11 -3.56 12.52
N LYS A 131 -2.07 -4.34 12.20
CA LYS A 131 -0.83 -3.87 11.58
C LYS A 131 -0.41 -4.84 10.47
N ILE A 132 0.07 -4.31 9.35
CA ILE A 132 0.72 -5.10 8.30
C ILE A 132 2.08 -4.50 8.01
N GLU A 133 3.11 -5.34 7.99
CA GLU A 133 4.46 -5.01 7.57
C GLU A 133 4.76 -5.72 6.25
N GLY A 134 5.21 -4.97 5.26
CA GLY A 134 5.55 -5.51 3.95
C GLY A 134 7.02 -5.31 3.60
N PHE A 135 7.66 -6.39 3.20
CA PHE A 135 9.06 -6.43 2.78
C PHE A 135 9.13 -6.64 1.27
N ILE A 136 9.79 -5.71 0.59
CA ILE A 136 9.87 -5.67 -0.87
C ILE A 136 11.33 -5.90 -1.31
N ALA A 137 11.51 -6.76 -2.29
CA ALA A 137 12.79 -6.93 -2.97
C ALA A 137 12.55 -7.13 -4.47
N ARG A 138 13.32 -6.44 -5.31
CA ARG A 138 13.18 -6.45 -6.78
C ARG A 138 11.75 -6.08 -7.21
N ASP A 139 11.22 -4.99 -6.63
CA ASP A 139 9.88 -4.43 -6.90
C ASP A 139 8.70 -5.41 -6.68
N THR A 140 8.94 -6.46 -5.91
CA THR A 140 7.94 -7.48 -5.59
C THR A 140 7.87 -7.70 -4.08
N ILE A 141 6.67 -7.80 -3.54
CA ILE A 141 6.45 -8.18 -2.15
C ILE A 141 7.02 -9.61 -1.96
N ARG A 142 7.90 -9.77 -0.97
CA ARG A 142 8.49 -11.05 -0.60
C ARG A 142 7.92 -11.63 0.68
N LYS A 143 7.48 -10.75 1.57
CA LYS A 143 6.95 -11.16 2.86
C LYS A 143 5.94 -10.12 3.36
N LEU A 144 4.86 -10.59 3.93
CA LEU A 144 3.93 -9.81 4.75
C LEU A 144 3.89 -10.42 6.16
N ASN A 145 4.02 -9.60 7.17
CA ASN A 145 3.66 -9.93 8.55
C ASN A 145 2.36 -9.21 8.87
N VAL A 146 1.36 -9.94 9.31
CA VAL A 146 0.07 -9.40 9.75
C VAL A 146 -0.06 -9.65 11.24
N ILE A 147 -0.30 -8.61 11.99
CA ILE A 147 -0.26 -8.60 13.44
C ILE A 147 -1.60 -8.12 13.98
N GLY A 148 -2.21 -8.94 14.79
CA GLY A 148 -3.46 -8.68 15.50
C GLY A 148 -4.72 -8.79 14.64
N ASN A 149 -5.59 -9.72 14.96
CA ASN A 149 -6.84 -10.02 14.25
C ASN A 149 -6.60 -10.21 12.74
N ALA A 150 -5.67 -11.09 12.42
CA ALA A 150 -5.28 -11.35 11.05
C ALA A 150 -6.35 -12.18 10.33
N GLU A 151 -6.82 -11.68 9.20
CA GLU A 151 -7.73 -12.40 8.30
C GLU A 151 -7.17 -12.40 6.88
N ILE A 152 -7.38 -13.51 6.17
CA ILE A 152 -6.97 -13.65 4.76
C ILE A 152 -8.09 -14.32 3.96
N ILE A 153 -8.33 -13.80 2.78
CA ILE A 153 -9.08 -14.46 1.70
C ILE A 153 -8.13 -14.62 0.52
N TYR A 154 -7.95 -15.86 0.09
CA TYR A 154 -7.01 -16.18 -0.98
C TYR A 154 -7.60 -17.19 -1.95
N TYR A 155 -7.63 -16.84 -3.26
CA TYR A 155 -8.06 -17.70 -4.34
C TYR A 155 -6.96 -18.70 -4.67
N VAL A 156 -7.17 -19.96 -4.30
CA VAL A 156 -6.18 -21.04 -4.46
C VAL A 156 -6.08 -21.42 -5.91
N LYS A 157 -4.90 -21.23 -6.51
CA LYS A 157 -4.59 -21.58 -7.89
C LYS A 157 -3.89 -22.92 -7.96
N GLN A 158 -4.34 -23.80 -8.85
CA GLN A 158 -3.65 -25.04 -9.19
C GLN A 158 -3.40 -25.06 -10.70
N LYS A 159 -2.14 -24.99 -11.10
CA LYS A 159 -1.74 -24.79 -12.51
C LYS A 159 -2.37 -23.49 -13.03
N LYS A 160 -3.20 -23.54 -14.08
CA LYS A 160 -3.87 -22.37 -14.68
C LYS A 160 -5.28 -22.09 -14.12
N ASN A 161 -5.85 -22.99 -13.29
CA ASN A 161 -7.23 -22.91 -12.84
C ASN A 161 -7.32 -22.61 -11.33
N TYR A 162 -8.26 -21.79 -10.93
CA TYR A 162 -8.63 -21.62 -9.53
C TYR A 162 -9.48 -22.81 -9.07
N LYS A 163 -9.23 -23.33 -7.88
CA LYS A 163 -9.88 -24.50 -7.31
C LYS A 163 -10.85 -24.18 -6.19
N GLY A 164 -10.63 -23.09 -5.51
CA GLY A 164 -11.43 -22.68 -4.37
C GLY A 164 -10.91 -21.39 -3.77
N VAL A 165 -11.56 -20.97 -2.70
CA VAL A 165 -11.17 -19.80 -1.89
C VAL A 165 -10.88 -20.30 -0.49
N ASN A 166 -9.70 -19.98 0.01
CA ASN A 166 -9.36 -20.16 1.43
C ASN A 166 -9.70 -18.89 2.18
N LYS A 167 -10.45 -19.01 3.27
CA LYS A 167 -10.69 -17.96 4.25
C LYS A 167 -10.14 -18.42 5.59
N THR A 168 -9.23 -17.65 6.16
CA THR A 168 -8.60 -17.98 7.44
C THR A 168 -8.57 -16.75 8.35
N ALA A 169 -8.92 -16.95 9.61
CA ALA A 169 -8.77 -15.99 10.69
C ALA A 169 -7.82 -16.53 11.76
N CYS A 170 -6.97 -15.66 12.33
CA CYS A 170 -6.03 -16.01 13.40
C CYS A 170 -5.56 -14.76 14.14
N SER A 171 -4.73 -14.90 15.18
CA SER A 171 -4.15 -13.72 15.83
C SER A 171 -3.15 -13.01 14.92
N ASP A 172 -2.23 -13.77 14.35
CA ASP A 172 -1.16 -13.25 13.50
C ASP A 172 -0.88 -14.22 12.37
N LEU A 173 -0.42 -13.70 11.23
CA LEU A 173 0.04 -14.53 10.13
C LEU A 173 1.27 -13.94 9.45
N THR A 174 2.03 -14.81 8.80
CA THR A 174 3.12 -14.42 7.92
C THR A 174 2.94 -15.10 6.57
N VAL A 175 2.99 -14.32 5.50
CA VAL A 175 2.89 -14.79 4.11
C VAL A 175 4.22 -14.54 3.42
N TRP A 176 4.76 -15.55 2.74
CA TRP A 176 5.92 -15.44 1.84
C TRP A 176 5.48 -15.62 0.40
N PHE A 177 6.13 -14.87 -0.49
CA PHE A 177 5.84 -14.86 -1.93
C PHE A 177 7.11 -15.21 -2.72
N ASN A 178 6.96 -16.00 -3.78
CA ASN A 178 8.06 -16.42 -4.67
C ASN A 178 8.09 -15.70 -6.03
N GLY A 179 7.14 -14.81 -6.29
CA GLY A 179 7.00 -14.12 -7.58
C GLY A 179 5.88 -14.68 -8.47
N GLU A 180 5.47 -15.92 -8.25
CA GLU A 180 4.32 -16.57 -8.93
C GLU A 180 3.05 -16.49 -8.08
N GLY A 181 3.19 -16.17 -6.79
CA GLY A 181 2.09 -16.07 -5.83
C GLY A 181 2.54 -16.36 -4.39
N VAL A 182 1.61 -16.86 -3.60
CA VAL A 182 1.89 -17.29 -2.22
C VAL A 182 2.72 -18.58 -2.25
N ASP A 183 3.90 -18.51 -1.65
CA ASP A 183 4.80 -19.66 -1.48
C ASP A 183 4.50 -20.42 -0.20
N ARG A 184 4.40 -19.69 0.91
CA ARG A 184 4.14 -20.25 2.23
C ARG A 184 3.36 -19.29 3.10
N THR A 185 2.47 -19.82 3.92
CA THR A 185 1.77 -19.07 4.98
C THR A 185 1.97 -19.76 6.32
N THR A 186 2.25 -18.98 7.36
CA THR A 186 2.28 -19.44 8.73
C THR A 186 1.24 -18.68 9.53
N PHE A 187 0.30 -19.43 10.08
CA PHE A 187 -0.74 -18.93 10.97
C PHE A 187 -0.33 -19.14 12.43
N ARG A 188 -0.64 -18.20 13.32
CA ARG A 188 -0.31 -18.28 14.75
C ARG A 188 -1.56 -18.07 15.59
N ASN A 189 -1.63 -18.80 16.73
CA ASN A 189 -2.66 -18.69 17.75
C ASN A 189 -4.06 -18.96 17.21
N LYS A 190 -4.45 -20.24 17.25
CA LYS A 190 -5.80 -20.77 16.95
C LYS A 190 -6.31 -20.34 15.57
N PRO A 191 -5.68 -20.78 14.47
CA PRO A 191 -6.20 -20.51 13.15
C PRO A 191 -7.52 -21.26 12.90
N GLU A 192 -8.50 -20.52 12.42
CA GLU A 192 -9.75 -21.05 11.89
C GLU A 192 -9.73 -20.88 10.38
N SER A 193 -9.71 -21.99 9.64
CA SER A 193 -9.54 -21.98 8.20
C SER A 193 -10.61 -22.82 7.52
N THR A 194 -11.23 -22.24 6.48
CA THR A 194 -12.20 -22.92 5.63
C THR A 194 -11.82 -22.75 4.17
N VAL A 195 -11.92 -23.82 3.42
CA VAL A 195 -11.77 -23.81 1.97
C VAL A 195 -13.12 -24.02 1.30
N TYR A 196 -13.52 -23.07 0.49
CA TYR A 196 -14.79 -23.10 -0.25
C TYR A 196 -14.52 -23.46 -1.71
N PRO A 197 -15.20 -24.49 -2.28
CA PRO A 197 -15.17 -24.74 -3.72
C PRO A 197 -15.76 -23.56 -4.49
N LEU A 198 -15.18 -23.20 -5.65
CA LEU A 198 -15.66 -22.04 -6.43
C LEU A 198 -17.13 -22.09 -6.81
N LYS A 199 -17.68 -23.28 -7.04
CA LYS A 199 -19.09 -23.48 -7.40
C LYS A 199 -20.08 -23.13 -6.27
N ASP A 200 -19.58 -23.08 -5.01
CA ASP A 200 -20.39 -22.93 -3.81
C ASP A 200 -20.29 -21.51 -3.20
N ILE A 201 -19.60 -20.60 -3.89
CA ILE A 201 -19.41 -19.23 -3.42
C ILE A 201 -20.01 -18.20 -4.37
N ASN A 202 -20.48 -17.09 -3.77
CA ASN A 202 -20.63 -15.81 -4.45
C ASN A 202 -19.40 -14.95 -4.16
N ASP A 203 -18.72 -14.43 -5.17
CA ASP A 203 -17.50 -13.63 -5.00
C ASP A 203 -17.76 -12.35 -4.16
N GLU A 204 -18.99 -11.83 -4.12
CA GLU A 204 -19.36 -10.67 -3.30
C GLU A 204 -19.37 -11.00 -1.80
N ASP A 205 -19.69 -12.24 -1.42
CA ASP A 205 -19.67 -12.71 -0.03
C ASP A 205 -18.23 -12.98 0.43
N MET A 206 -17.29 -13.09 -0.50
CA MET A 206 -15.85 -13.25 -0.21
C MET A 206 -15.18 -11.89 -0.08
N ARG A 207 -15.63 -11.10 0.92
CA ARG A 207 -15.05 -9.80 1.28
C ARG A 207 -14.72 -9.75 2.77
N LEU A 208 -13.55 -9.19 3.11
CA LEU A 208 -13.21 -8.87 4.49
C LEU A 208 -13.95 -7.60 4.93
N LYS A 209 -14.04 -7.40 6.23
CA LYS A 209 -14.82 -6.31 6.83
C LYS A 209 -14.45 -4.91 6.30
N HIS A 210 -13.17 -4.67 6.08
CA HIS A 210 -12.68 -3.36 5.62
C HIS A 210 -12.41 -3.32 4.10
N PHE A 211 -12.92 -4.30 3.36
CA PHE A 211 -12.77 -4.32 1.92
C PHE A 211 -13.45 -3.11 1.26
N SER A 212 -12.69 -2.38 0.49
CA SER A 212 -13.21 -1.34 -0.40
C SER A 212 -12.22 -1.11 -1.53
N TRP A 213 -12.61 -1.41 -2.76
CA TRP A 213 -11.79 -1.15 -3.95
C TRP A 213 -12.10 0.25 -4.49
N MET A 214 -11.13 1.16 -4.43
CA MET A 214 -11.32 2.60 -4.65
C MET A 214 -10.60 3.10 -5.92
N GLU A 215 -10.69 2.36 -7.02
CA GLU A 215 -10.04 2.70 -8.29
C GLU A 215 -10.46 4.08 -8.84
N ASN A 216 -11.66 4.53 -8.51
CA ASN A 216 -12.17 5.85 -8.91
C ASN A 216 -11.43 7.04 -8.28
N LYS A 217 -10.69 6.81 -7.19
CA LYS A 217 -9.86 7.83 -6.54
C LYS A 217 -8.42 7.83 -7.01
N ARG A 218 -8.02 6.82 -7.80
CA ARG A 218 -6.65 6.62 -8.22
C ARG A 218 -6.23 7.64 -9.29
N PRO A 219 -5.18 8.45 -9.07
CA PRO A 219 -4.57 9.24 -10.13
C PRO A 219 -4.00 8.32 -11.22
N LYS A 220 -4.44 8.46 -12.46
CA LYS A 220 -4.02 7.58 -13.57
C LYS A 220 -2.90 8.16 -14.40
N LYS A 221 -2.72 9.47 -14.34
CA LYS A 221 -1.71 10.22 -15.06
C LYS A 221 -1.26 11.43 -14.25
N LYS A 222 -0.15 12.03 -14.66
CA LYS A 222 0.42 13.21 -13.97
C LYS A 222 -0.58 14.37 -13.88
N GLU A 223 -1.42 14.54 -14.88
CA GLU A 223 -2.40 15.64 -14.98
C GLU A 223 -3.58 15.47 -13.99
N ASP A 224 -3.71 14.32 -13.35
CA ASP A 224 -4.74 14.08 -12.33
C ASP A 224 -4.35 14.60 -10.94
N ILE A 225 -3.11 15.10 -10.80
CA ILE A 225 -2.56 15.61 -9.55
C ILE A 225 -2.43 17.13 -9.54
#